data_ad7416f15ecd4263e96052d7361664b6
#
_entry.id   ad7416f15ecd4263e96052d7361664b6
#
_cell.length_a   1.000
_cell.length_b   1.000
_cell.length_c   1.000
_cell.angle_alpha   90.00
_cell.angle_beta   90.00
_cell.angle_gamma   90.00
#
_symmetry.space_group_name_H-M   'P 1'
#
loop_
_entity.id
_entity.type
_entity.pdbx_description
1 polymer ?
#
loop_
_entity_poly.entity_id
_entity_poly.type
_entity_poly.pdbx_seq_one_letter_code
_entity_poly.pdbx_strand_id
1 'polypeptide(L)'
;NNERLTKEDGLALFASNDLARIGYLADLVRKRISGDYVYYNVNCHLNLTNICTALCDFCAFGCEATDKKAYAMTMEQIYNKVANACKDPNMKNLHIVSGLHPDWPFSYYVDIIKMLKKEFPQLHLKGFTGVEITHFAKISGKSIREVLQELKDAGIEAMPGGGAEILNDRIRQKLCPNKATAQEWLEVSRTAHQLGIKTNASMLYGHIETIEERVDHLITLRNLQDETGGIQTFICFPFHPANTKLGKTVHRTNVWDDLKTMAICRLMLDNIHN
;
A
#
# COMPACT_ATOMS: atom_id res chain seq x y z
N ASN A 1 -5.84 28.37 -11.38
CA ASN A 1 -5.85 29.15 -10.12
C ASN A 1 -4.97 28.41 -9.13
N ASN A 2 -4.30 27.78 -8.72
CA ASN A 2 -3.58 27.16 -7.58
C ASN A 2 -4.47 26.94 -6.32
N GLU A 3 -5.77 26.88 -6.50
CA GLU A 3 -6.69 26.56 -5.42
C GLU A 3 -6.78 25.04 -5.26
N ARG A 4 -6.79 24.61 -4.02
CA ARG A 4 -6.91 23.19 -3.68
C ARG A 4 -8.35 22.74 -3.91
N LEU A 5 -8.53 21.60 -4.59
CA LEU A 5 -9.85 21.04 -4.85
C LEU A 5 -10.55 20.62 -3.55
N THR A 6 -11.84 20.97 -3.44
CA THR A 6 -12.72 20.57 -2.34
C THR A 6 -13.29 19.16 -2.57
N LYS A 7 -14.09 18.66 -1.62
CA LYS A 7 -14.85 17.42 -1.77
C LYS A 7 -15.86 17.55 -2.91
N GLU A 8 -16.55 18.68 -2.98
CA GLU A 8 -17.54 19.00 -4.00
C GLU A 8 -16.93 19.02 -5.40
N ASP A 9 -15.72 19.59 -5.54
CA ASP A 9 -14.97 19.56 -6.80
C ASP A 9 -14.62 18.12 -7.21
N GLY A 10 -14.17 17.30 -6.27
CA GLY A 10 -13.88 15.88 -6.51
C GLY A 10 -15.11 15.13 -7.00
N LEU A 11 -16.25 15.32 -6.35
CA LEU A 11 -17.53 14.71 -6.76
C LEU A 11 -17.97 15.21 -8.15
N ALA A 12 -17.85 16.50 -8.43
CA ALA A 12 -18.17 17.08 -9.73
C ALA A 12 -17.28 16.50 -10.86
N LEU A 13 -15.97 16.31 -10.59
CA LEU A 13 -15.06 15.67 -11.54
C LEU A 13 -15.47 14.23 -11.85
N PHE A 14 -15.85 13.44 -10.84
CA PHE A 14 -16.37 12.09 -11.06
C PHE A 14 -17.70 12.06 -11.82
N ALA A 15 -18.57 13.04 -11.61
CA ALA A 15 -19.85 13.17 -12.32
C ALA A 15 -19.68 13.64 -13.78
N SER A 16 -18.56 14.30 -14.11
CA SER A 16 -18.29 14.80 -15.46
C SER A 16 -18.08 13.68 -16.48
N ASN A 17 -18.57 13.87 -17.70
CA ASN A 17 -18.31 12.98 -18.84
C ASN A 17 -17.14 13.43 -19.73
N ASP A 18 -16.48 14.55 -19.41
CA ASP A 18 -15.36 15.10 -20.18
C ASP A 18 -14.02 14.53 -19.70
N LEU A 19 -13.77 13.25 -19.97
CA LEU A 19 -12.53 12.57 -19.60
C LEU A 19 -11.30 13.24 -20.23
N ALA A 20 -11.41 13.72 -21.45
CA ALA A 20 -10.29 14.35 -22.15
C ALA A 20 -9.83 15.61 -21.41
N ARG A 21 -10.76 16.44 -20.96
CA ARG A 21 -10.44 17.65 -20.20
C ARG A 21 -9.90 17.34 -18.81
N ILE A 22 -10.47 16.35 -18.11
CA ILE A 22 -9.97 15.90 -16.81
C ILE A 22 -8.54 15.36 -16.94
N GLY A 23 -8.27 14.54 -17.95
CA GLY A 23 -6.93 14.00 -18.23
C GLY A 23 -5.93 15.09 -18.58
N TYR A 24 -6.32 16.09 -19.39
CA TYR A 24 -5.49 17.25 -19.70
C TYR A 24 -5.11 18.05 -18.42
N LEU A 25 -6.07 18.30 -17.56
CA LEU A 25 -5.80 19.01 -16.30
C LEU A 25 -4.86 18.21 -15.39
N ALA A 26 -5.04 16.89 -15.30
CA ALA A 26 -4.15 16.02 -14.54
C ALA A 26 -2.72 16.03 -15.11
N ASP A 27 -2.56 16.02 -16.44
CA ASP A 27 -1.25 16.13 -17.10
C ASP A 27 -0.57 17.47 -16.82
N LEU A 28 -1.32 18.58 -16.79
CA LEU A 28 -0.77 19.89 -16.38
C LEU A 28 -0.21 19.85 -14.96
N VAL A 29 -0.93 19.21 -14.01
CA VAL A 29 -0.43 19.03 -12.62
C VAL A 29 0.80 18.14 -12.61
N ARG A 30 0.78 17.00 -13.30
CA ARG A 30 1.93 16.11 -13.44
C ARG A 30 3.15 16.86 -13.99
N LYS A 31 3.00 17.61 -15.07
CA LYS A 31 4.10 18.40 -15.67
C LYS A 31 4.66 19.44 -14.72
N ARG A 32 3.81 20.07 -13.92
CA ARG A 32 4.25 21.04 -12.90
C ARG A 32 5.12 20.38 -11.83
N ILE A 33 4.80 19.15 -11.43
CA ILE A 33 5.49 18.43 -10.36
C ILE A 33 6.75 17.74 -10.87
N SER A 34 6.67 17.04 -12.01
CA SER A 34 7.72 16.13 -12.51
C SER A 34 8.35 16.55 -13.83
N GLY A 35 7.91 17.67 -14.42
CA GLY A 35 8.38 18.07 -15.76
C GLY A 35 8.07 17.01 -16.81
N ASP A 36 9.02 16.73 -17.67
CA ASP A 36 8.92 15.69 -18.72
C ASP A 36 9.50 14.35 -18.27
N TYR A 37 9.83 14.21 -16.99
CA TYR A 37 10.40 12.96 -16.46
C TYR A 37 9.32 11.94 -16.15
N VAL A 38 9.64 10.68 -16.44
CA VAL A 38 8.90 9.49 -16.01
C VAL A 38 9.83 8.63 -15.16
N TYR A 39 9.40 8.33 -13.96
CA TYR A 39 10.17 7.52 -13.01
C TYR A 39 9.76 6.06 -13.10
N TYR A 40 10.73 5.17 -13.05
CA TYR A 40 10.50 3.74 -12.93
C TYR A 40 11.42 3.15 -11.87
N ASN A 41 11.06 1.98 -11.37
CA ASN A 41 11.79 1.32 -10.30
C ASN A 41 11.99 -0.17 -10.64
N VAL A 42 13.25 -0.62 -10.58
CA VAL A 42 13.56 -2.05 -10.67
C VAL A 42 13.54 -2.62 -9.26
N ASN A 43 12.56 -3.47 -9.00
CA ASN A 43 12.37 -4.07 -7.69
C ASN A 43 12.07 -5.56 -7.77
N CYS A 44 12.27 -6.26 -6.66
CA CYS A 44 11.79 -7.61 -6.42
C CYS A 44 10.74 -7.60 -5.33
N HIS A 45 9.66 -8.36 -5.53
CA HIS A 45 8.67 -8.63 -4.49
C HIS A 45 9.03 -9.88 -3.70
N LEU A 46 9.16 -9.71 -2.41
CA LEU A 46 9.38 -10.78 -1.45
C LEU A 46 8.11 -10.97 -0.61
N ASN A 47 7.33 -11.97 -0.99
CA ASN A 47 6.15 -12.37 -0.24
C ASN A 47 6.54 -13.56 0.64
N LEU A 48 6.68 -13.32 1.95
CA LEU A 48 7.25 -14.31 2.89
C LEU A 48 6.33 -15.51 3.06
N THR A 49 5.03 -15.29 3.10
CA THR A 49 3.99 -16.31 3.22
C THR A 49 2.67 -15.83 2.64
N ASN A 50 1.83 -16.76 2.18
CA ASN A 50 0.44 -16.50 1.85
C ASN A 50 -0.54 -16.97 2.94
N ILE A 51 -0.05 -17.58 4.02
CA ILE A 51 -0.87 -17.91 5.19
C ILE A 51 -1.25 -16.59 5.86
N CYS A 52 -2.56 -16.33 5.99
CA CYS A 52 -3.03 -15.02 6.44
C CYS A 52 -4.31 -15.13 7.27
N THR A 53 -4.28 -14.61 8.49
CA THR A 53 -5.46 -14.57 9.38
C THR A 53 -6.52 -13.55 8.95
N ALA A 54 -6.17 -12.60 8.06
CA ALA A 54 -7.12 -11.57 7.63
C ALA A 54 -8.17 -12.06 6.64
N LEU A 55 -7.83 -12.99 5.74
CA LEU A 55 -8.72 -13.63 4.75
C LEU A 55 -9.70 -12.66 4.07
N CYS A 56 -9.19 -11.55 3.55
CA CYS A 56 -9.98 -10.50 2.94
C CYS A 56 -10.74 -10.99 1.70
N ASP A 57 -11.99 -10.58 1.53
CA ASP A 57 -12.87 -11.02 0.42
C ASP A 57 -12.36 -10.64 -0.98
N PHE A 58 -11.52 -9.62 -1.09
CA PHE A 58 -10.89 -9.17 -2.34
C PHE A 58 -9.51 -9.77 -2.61
N CYS A 59 -8.95 -10.54 -1.68
CA CYS A 59 -7.57 -11.02 -1.80
C CYS A 59 -7.53 -12.42 -2.45
N ALA A 60 -6.84 -12.52 -3.60
CA ALA A 60 -6.58 -13.81 -4.27
C ALA A 60 -5.35 -14.52 -3.71
N PHE A 61 -4.55 -13.86 -2.88
CA PHE A 61 -3.25 -14.34 -2.41
C PHE A 61 -3.36 -15.08 -1.06
N GLY A 62 -4.06 -14.49 -0.07
CA GLY A 62 -4.16 -15.03 1.28
C GLY A 62 -4.95 -16.34 1.35
N CYS A 63 -4.51 -17.26 2.21
CA CYS A 63 -5.19 -18.53 2.46
C CYS A 63 -4.99 -19.00 3.91
N GLU A 64 -5.74 -20.00 4.32
CA GLU A 64 -5.53 -20.71 5.58
C GLU A 64 -4.29 -21.61 5.52
N ALA A 65 -3.69 -21.94 6.68
CA ALA A 65 -2.51 -22.77 6.76
C ALA A 65 -2.74 -24.21 6.23
N THR A 66 -3.99 -24.68 6.24
CA THR A 66 -4.40 -26.00 5.72
C THR A 66 -4.65 -26.04 4.22
N ASP A 67 -4.63 -24.90 3.54
CA ASP A 67 -4.83 -24.83 2.10
C ASP A 67 -3.65 -25.47 1.34
N LYS A 68 -3.93 -26.23 0.28
CA LYS A 68 -2.88 -26.88 -0.55
C LYS A 68 -1.90 -25.89 -1.20
N LYS A 69 -2.30 -24.63 -1.38
CA LYS A 69 -1.44 -23.58 -1.91
C LYS A 69 -0.66 -22.81 -0.84
N ALA A 70 -0.87 -23.15 0.46
CA ALA A 70 -0.20 -22.49 1.56
C ALA A 70 1.32 -22.69 1.48
N TYR A 71 2.06 -21.63 1.72
CA TYR A 71 3.50 -21.68 1.86
C TYR A 71 3.99 -20.67 2.92
N ALA A 72 5.13 -20.99 3.50
CA ALA A 72 5.88 -20.12 4.39
C ALA A 72 7.38 -20.30 4.06
N MET A 73 8.04 -19.22 3.67
CA MET A 73 9.43 -19.26 3.23
C MET A 73 10.37 -19.43 4.42
N THR A 74 11.37 -20.32 4.28
CA THR A 74 12.49 -20.40 5.22
C THR A 74 13.50 -19.27 4.96
N MET A 75 14.38 -19.00 5.93
CA MET A 75 15.47 -18.02 5.78
C MET A 75 16.33 -18.30 4.54
N GLU A 76 16.63 -19.58 4.28
CA GLU A 76 17.39 -20.00 3.10
C GLU A 76 16.65 -19.69 1.79
N GLN A 77 15.35 -19.97 1.72
CA GLN A 77 14.52 -19.64 0.54
C GLN A 77 14.46 -18.15 0.29
N ILE A 78 14.34 -17.35 1.37
CA ILE A 78 14.36 -15.89 1.31
C ILE A 78 15.69 -15.40 0.74
N TYR A 79 16.80 -15.86 1.30
CA TYR A 79 18.16 -15.52 0.84
C TYR A 79 18.34 -15.86 -0.65
N ASN A 80 18.04 -17.10 -1.03
CA ASN A 80 18.22 -17.58 -2.41
C ASN A 80 17.38 -16.79 -3.42
N LYS A 81 16.15 -16.44 -3.05
CA LYS A 81 15.28 -15.60 -3.90
C LYS A 81 15.87 -14.21 -4.12
N VAL A 82 16.34 -13.56 -3.07
CA VAL A 82 16.93 -12.21 -3.17
C VAL A 82 18.28 -12.27 -3.87
N ALA A 83 19.15 -13.23 -3.58
CA ALA A 83 20.41 -13.44 -4.26
C ALA A 83 20.22 -13.66 -5.78
N ASN A 84 19.18 -14.40 -6.17
CA ASN A 84 18.85 -14.58 -7.59
C ASN A 84 18.37 -13.27 -8.24
N ALA A 85 17.57 -12.46 -7.55
CA ALA A 85 17.13 -11.17 -8.06
C ALA A 85 18.30 -10.18 -8.21
N CYS A 86 19.27 -10.23 -7.30
CA CYS A 86 20.46 -9.38 -7.34
C CYS A 86 21.46 -9.72 -8.48
N LYS A 87 21.20 -10.75 -9.28
CA LYS A 87 21.96 -10.99 -10.52
C LYS A 87 21.71 -9.87 -11.56
N ASP A 88 20.56 -9.20 -11.48
CA ASP A 88 20.33 -7.98 -12.23
C ASP A 88 21.04 -6.80 -11.51
N PRO A 89 22.02 -6.14 -12.13
CA PRO A 89 22.76 -5.03 -11.54
C PRO A 89 21.89 -3.79 -11.27
N ASN A 90 20.74 -3.71 -11.91
CA ASN A 90 19.77 -2.62 -11.73
C ASN A 90 18.83 -2.85 -10.55
N MET A 91 18.82 -4.05 -9.96
CA MET A 91 18.02 -4.38 -8.79
C MET A 91 18.50 -3.56 -7.58
N LYS A 92 17.66 -2.61 -7.12
CA LYS A 92 17.98 -1.70 -6.02
C LYS A 92 16.98 -1.74 -4.89
N ASN A 93 15.77 -2.21 -5.16
CA ASN A 93 14.67 -2.11 -4.20
C ASN A 93 14.04 -3.47 -3.95
N LEU A 94 13.85 -3.79 -2.67
CA LEU A 94 13.15 -4.99 -2.24
C LEU A 94 11.83 -4.60 -1.56
N HIS A 95 10.71 -5.04 -2.12
CA HIS A 95 9.39 -4.86 -1.53
C HIS A 95 9.02 -6.12 -0.73
N ILE A 96 8.89 -5.97 0.58
CA ILE A 96 8.58 -7.06 1.50
C ILE A 96 7.17 -6.89 2.01
N VAL A 97 6.28 -7.80 1.64
CA VAL A 97 4.91 -7.89 2.13
C VAL A 97 4.56 -9.35 2.39
N SER A 98 3.65 -9.61 3.30
CA SER A 98 3.35 -10.97 3.73
C SER A 98 1.87 -11.15 4.08
N GLY A 99 1.41 -12.39 4.08
CA GLY A 99 0.24 -12.76 4.85
C GLY A 99 0.50 -12.55 6.35
N LEU A 100 -0.56 -12.34 7.11
CA LEU A 100 -0.50 -12.24 8.58
C LEU A 100 -0.41 -13.65 9.16
N HIS A 101 0.81 -14.17 9.30
CA HIS A 101 1.02 -15.54 9.76
C HIS A 101 0.62 -15.67 11.24
N PRO A 102 -0.20 -16.66 11.62
CA PRO A 102 -0.71 -16.79 13.00
C PRO A 102 0.39 -17.10 14.03
N ASP A 103 1.40 -17.89 13.65
CA ASP A 103 2.35 -18.51 14.58
C ASP A 103 3.74 -17.90 14.56
N TRP A 104 4.05 -17.04 13.59
CA TRP A 104 5.38 -16.44 13.53
C TRP A 104 5.55 -15.34 14.58
N PRO A 105 6.59 -15.40 15.43
CA PRO A 105 6.87 -14.31 16.35
C PRO A 105 7.40 -13.08 15.61
N PHE A 106 7.20 -11.90 16.17
CA PHE A 106 7.69 -10.66 15.58
C PHE A 106 9.22 -10.65 15.37
N SER A 107 9.97 -11.31 16.28
CA SER A 107 11.43 -11.45 16.14
C SER A 107 11.86 -12.11 14.83
N TYR A 108 11.08 -13.05 14.30
CA TYR A 108 11.38 -13.71 13.02
C TYR A 108 11.41 -12.70 11.86
N TYR A 109 10.46 -11.76 11.82
CA TYR A 109 10.44 -10.70 10.81
C TYR A 109 11.62 -9.73 10.96
N VAL A 110 11.99 -9.40 12.19
CA VAL A 110 13.18 -8.58 12.50
C VAL A 110 14.45 -9.28 12.02
N ASP A 111 14.59 -10.57 12.28
CA ASP A 111 15.76 -11.36 11.87
C ASP A 111 15.88 -11.47 10.34
N ILE A 112 14.76 -11.57 9.64
CA ILE A 112 14.75 -11.50 8.15
C ILE A 112 15.34 -10.17 7.69
N ILE A 113 14.91 -9.03 8.25
CA ILE A 113 15.40 -7.71 7.85
C ILE A 113 16.90 -7.56 8.16
N LYS A 114 17.33 -7.99 9.33
CA LYS A 114 18.77 -7.97 9.71
C LYS A 114 19.60 -8.82 8.76
N MET A 115 19.16 -10.02 8.43
CA MET A 115 19.82 -10.91 7.47
C MET A 115 19.92 -10.25 6.10
N LEU A 116 18.81 -9.71 5.59
CA LEU A 116 18.76 -9.06 4.28
C LEU A 116 19.69 -7.83 4.22
N LYS A 117 19.71 -7.02 5.27
CA LYS A 117 20.56 -5.83 5.30
C LYS A 117 22.03 -6.16 5.44
N LYS A 118 22.36 -7.26 6.14
CA LYS A 118 23.73 -7.76 6.25
C LYS A 118 24.25 -8.33 4.94
N GLU A 119 23.47 -9.20 4.29
CA GLU A 119 23.89 -9.93 3.09
C GLU A 119 23.76 -9.11 1.80
N PHE A 120 22.81 -8.14 1.77
CA PHE A 120 22.51 -7.30 0.61
C PHE A 120 22.45 -5.81 1.01
N PRO A 121 23.55 -5.22 1.54
CA PRO A 121 23.55 -3.85 2.10
C PRO A 121 23.19 -2.77 1.06
N GLN A 122 23.37 -3.04 -0.23
CA GLN A 122 23.04 -2.14 -1.34
C GLN A 122 21.54 -2.00 -1.64
N LEU A 123 20.71 -2.91 -1.10
CA LEU A 123 19.27 -2.88 -1.34
C LEU A 123 18.58 -1.89 -0.40
N HIS A 124 17.69 -1.12 -0.99
CA HIS A 124 16.69 -0.34 -0.26
C HIS A 124 15.54 -1.26 0.16
N LEU A 125 15.36 -1.44 1.47
CA LEU A 125 14.33 -2.33 2.02
C LEU A 125 13.05 -1.56 2.29
N LYS A 126 12.01 -1.82 1.48
CA LYS A 126 10.67 -1.31 1.66
C LYS A 126 9.77 -2.45 2.17
N GLY A 127 9.48 -2.48 3.42
CA GLY A 127 8.70 -3.54 4.08
C GLY A 127 7.93 -2.99 5.25
N PHE A 128 7.05 -3.58 5.43
CA PHE A 128 5.76 -4.10 5.78
C PHE A 128 4.66 -3.03 5.66
N THR A 129 3.45 -3.43 5.39
CA THR A 129 2.29 -2.52 5.30
C THR A 129 1.81 -2.08 6.69
N GLY A 130 1.00 -1.04 6.76
CA GLY A 130 0.37 -0.62 8.02
C GLY A 130 -0.42 -1.73 8.72
N VAL A 131 -0.98 -2.66 7.95
CA VAL A 131 -1.71 -3.82 8.48
C VAL A 131 -0.77 -4.83 9.13
N GLU A 132 0.39 -5.09 8.52
CA GLU A 132 1.41 -5.97 9.11
C GLU A 132 1.99 -5.37 10.39
N ILE A 133 2.27 -4.06 10.41
CA ILE A 133 2.75 -3.37 11.62
C ILE A 133 1.74 -3.50 12.78
N THR A 134 0.45 -3.30 12.50
CA THR A 134 -0.61 -3.49 13.52
C THR A 134 -0.64 -4.94 14.01
N HIS A 135 -0.47 -5.91 13.11
CA HIS A 135 -0.37 -7.32 13.47
C HIS A 135 0.87 -7.58 14.36
N PHE A 136 2.04 -7.05 13.99
CA PHE A 136 3.27 -7.21 14.77
C PHE A 136 3.16 -6.62 16.18
N ALA A 137 2.53 -5.45 16.32
CA ALA A 137 2.23 -4.86 17.60
C ALA A 137 1.37 -5.79 18.46
N LYS A 138 0.31 -6.36 17.86
CA LYS A 138 -0.61 -7.28 18.53
C LYS A 138 0.07 -8.57 19.01
N ILE A 139 0.86 -9.24 18.15
CA ILE A 139 1.50 -10.52 18.51
C ILE A 139 2.69 -10.37 19.45
N SER A 140 3.34 -9.20 19.47
CA SER A 140 4.50 -8.93 20.34
C SER A 140 4.14 -8.25 21.66
N GLY A 141 2.92 -7.72 21.80
CA GLY A 141 2.53 -6.88 22.94
C GLY A 141 3.23 -5.52 22.99
N LYS A 142 3.88 -5.10 21.90
CA LYS A 142 4.58 -3.82 21.76
C LYS A 142 3.66 -2.74 21.20
N SER A 143 3.96 -1.48 21.47
CA SER A 143 3.34 -0.35 20.79
C SER A 143 3.76 -0.29 19.31
N ILE A 144 2.95 0.38 18.46
CA ILE A 144 3.28 0.65 17.05
C ILE A 144 4.66 1.33 16.92
N ARG A 145 4.96 2.27 17.82
CA ARG A 145 6.24 2.99 17.82
C ARG A 145 7.43 2.07 18.09
N GLU A 146 7.33 1.17 19.07
CA GLU A 146 8.40 0.21 19.37
C GLU A 146 8.63 -0.77 18.23
N VAL A 147 7.55 -1.29 17.61
CA VAL A 147 7.65 -2.15 16.42
C VAL A 147 8.35 -1.44 15.27
N LEU A 148 7.92 -0.22 14.94
CA LEU A 148 8.52 0.56 13.86
C LEU A 148 9.98 0.94 14.14
N GLN A 149 10.31 1.29 15.39
CA GLN A 149 11.69 1.59 15.77
C GLN A 149 12.59 0.36 15.61
N GLU A 150 12.16 -0.80 16.10
CA GLU A 150 12.91 -2.05 15.98
C GLU A 150 13.13 -2.49 14.54
N LEU A 151 12.11 -2.35 13.67
CA LEU A 151 12.26 -2.60 12.24
C LEU A 151 13.19 -1.60 11.55
N LYS A 152 13.12 -0.32 11.93
CA LYS A 152 14.05 0.71 11.44
C LYS A 152 15.49 0.38 11.82
N ASP A 153 15.72 0.02 13.08
CA ASP A 153 17.04 -0.35 13.59
C ASP A 153 17.57 -1.64 12.92
N ALA A 154 16.67 -2.54 12.53
CA ALA A 154 16.99 -3.72 11.75
C ALA A 154 17.35 -3.41 10.28
N GLY A 155 16.93 -2.24 9.74
CA GLY A 155 17.28 -1.79 8.40
C GLY A 155 16.12 -1.51 7.44
N ILE A 156 14.87 -1.40 7.91
CA ILE A 156 13.75 -0.92 7.08
C ILE A 156 13.93 0.59 6.81
N GLU A 157 13.79 0.98 5.55
CA GLU A 157 14.00 2.37 5.09
C GLU A 157 12.72 3.04 4.63
N ALA A 158 11.73 2.26 4.18
CA ALA A 158 10.42 2.75 3.79
C ALA A 158 9.34 1.68 3.96
N MET A 159 8.07 2.09 3.87
CA MET A 159 6.93 1.19 3.94
C MET A 159 6.08 1.25 2.67
N PRO A 160 5.54 0.11 2.17
CA PRO A 160 4.57 0.09 1.08
C PRO A 160 3.21 0.61 1.55
N GLY A 161 2.41 1.12 0.60
CA GLY A 161 1.10 1.72 0.88
C GLY A 161 -0.07 0.73 1.00
N GLY A 162 0.19 -0.56 0.89
CA GLY A 162 -0.86 -1.58 0.93
C GLY A 162 -1.64 -1.60 2.25
N GLY A 163 -2.82 -2.18 2.20
CA GLY A 163 -3.69 -2.30 3.37
C GLY A 163 -4.59 -1.10 3.65
N ALA A 164 -4.38 0.05 2.98
CA ALA A 164 -5.28 1.19 3.06
C ALA A 164 -6.65 0.87 2.46
N GLU A 165 -6.67 0.19 1.33
CA GLU A 165 -7.85 -0.14 0.51
C GLU A 165 -8.74 1.09 0.29
N ILE A 166 -9.83 1.24 1.04
CA ILE A 166 -10.57 2.49 1.30
C ILE A 166 -10.55 2.73 2.82
N LEU A 167 -10.16 3.93 3.24
CA LEU A 167 -10.09 4.34 4.65
C LEU A 167 -11.49 4.72 5.17
N ASN A 168 -12.39 3.75 5.10
CA ASN A 168 -13.78 3.85 5.55
C ASN A 168 -14.16 2.55 6.27
N ASP A 169 -14.62 2.65 7.52
CA ASP A 169 -14.87 1.46 8.33
C ASP A 169 -16.05 0.62 7.85
N ARG A 170 -17.07 1.21 7.19
CA ARG A 170 -18.15 0.46 6.54
C ARG A 170 -17.60 -0.53 5.52
N ILE A 171 -16.67 -0.07 4.68
CA ILE A 171 -16.01 -0.89 3.65
C ILE A 171 -15.13 -1.95 4.31
N ARG A 172 -14.31 -1.55 5.29
CA ARG A 172 -13.35 -2.42 5.94
C ARG A 172 -14.02 -3.54 6.71
N GLN A 173 -15.06 -3.25 7.47
CA GLN A 173 -15.84 -4.26 8.19
C GLN A 173 -16.49 -5.28 7.26
N LYS A 174 -16.89 -4.87 6.06
CA LYS A 174 -17.52 -5.76 5.08
C LYS A 174 -16.50 -6.61 4.31
N LEU A 175 -15.35 -6.07 3.93
CA LEU A 175 -14.40 -6.73 3.05
C LEU A 175 -13.20 -7.36 3.74
N CYS A 176 -12.81 -6.83 4.89
CA CYS A 176 -11.61 -7.25 5.61
C CYS A 176 -11.71 -6.99 7.12
N PRO A 177 -12.72 -7.57 7.81
CA PRO A 177 -13.02 -7.28 9.22
C PRO A 177 -11.86 -7.60 10.18
N ASN A 178 -10.97 -8.51 9.79
CA ASN A 178 -9.82 -8.92 10.60
C ASN A 178 -8.54 -8.11 10.31
N LYS A 179 -8.64 -7.05 9.51
CA LYS A 179 -7.52 -6.12 9.26
C LYS A 179 -7.56 -4.93 10.21
N ALA A 180 -6.44 -4.20 10.22
CA ALA A 180 -6.37 -2.88 10.86
C ALA A 180 -7.54 -1.99 10.42
N THR A 181 -8.11 -1.25 11.34
CA THR A 181 -9.11 -0.20 11.06
C THR A 181 -8.49 0.94 10.24
N ALA A 182 -9.32 1.85 9.70
CA ALA A 182 -8.82 3.03 9.02
C ALA A 182 -7.94 3.89 9.95
N GLN A 183 -8.37 4.06 11.20
CA GLN A 183 -7.64 4.84 12.20
C GLN A 183 -6.29 4.21 12.56
N GLU A 184 -6.24 2.90 12.77
CA GLU A 184 -4.98 2.18 13.03
C GLU A 184 -4.00 2.29 11.88
N TRP A 185 -4.47 2.20 10.62
CA TRP A 185 -3.62 2.37 9.45
C TRP A 185 -3.02 3.80 9.38
N LEU A 186 -3.83 4.82 9.67
CA LEU A 186 -3.38 6.22 9.73
C LEU A 186 -2.38 6.44 10.86
N GLU A 187 -2.61 5.84 12.03
CA GLU A 187 -1.71 5.93 13.18
C GLU A 187 -0.35 5.30 12.90
N VAL A 188 -0.32 4.14 12.24
CA VAL A 188 0.93 3.51 11.81
C VAL A 188 1.69 4.43 10.85
N SER A 189 1.00 5.00 9.85
CA SER A 189 1.63 5.89 8.87
C SER A 189 2.18 7.16 9.54
N ARG A 190 1.41 7.79 10.42
CA ARG A 190 1.82 8.97 11.20
C ARG A 190 3.05 8.67 12.05
N THR A 191 3.04 7.56 12.78
CA THR A 191 4.15 7.14 13.63
C THR A 191 5.40 6.81 12.82
N ALA A 192 5.26 6.15 11.66
CA ALA A 192 6.37 5.92 10.74
C ALA A 192 7.01 7.23 10.27
N HIS A 193 6.18 8.21 9.86
CA HIS A 193 6.67 9.53 9.43
C HIS A 193 7.41 10.27 10.55
N GLN A 194 6.91 10.23 11.79
CA GLN A 194 7.57 10.81 12.96
C GLN A 194 8.94 10.17 13.24
N LEU A 195 9.09 8.90 12.91
CA LEU A 195 10.36 8.18 13.00
C LEU A 195 11.26 8.38 11.77
N GLY A 196 10.83 9.17 10.78
CA GLY A 196 11.57 9.42 9.54
C GLY A 196 11.47 8.28 8.50
N ILE A 197 10.58 7.30 8.72
CA ILE A 197 10.31 6.23 7.75
C ILE A 197 9.27 6.76 6.77
N LYS A 198 9.62 6.87 5.49
CA LYS A 198 8.69 7.28 4.45
C LYS A 198 7.75 6.14 4.07
N THR A 199 6.52 6.49 3.67
CA THR A 199 5.52 5.51 3.25
C THR A 199 5.04 5.77 1.82
N ASN A 200 4.49 4.74 1.18
CA ASN A 200 3.55 4.94 0.10
C ASN A 200 2.12 4.97 0.66
N ALA A 201 1.16 5.38 -0.17
CA ALA A 201 -0.25 5.22 0.09
C ALA A 201 -0.93 4.56 -1.12
N SER A 202 -2.06 3.92 -0.91
CA SER A 202 -2.79 3.26 -2.00
C SER A 202 -4.30 3.37 -1.78
N MET A 203 -5.04 3.21 -2.88
CA MET A 203 -6.50 3.03 -2.88
C MET A 203 -6.82 1.80 -3.72
N LEU A 204 -7.59 0.86 -3.18
CA LEU A 204 -8.24 -0.20 -3.95
C LEU A 204 -9.67 0.24 -4.27
N TYR A 205 -10.01 0.39 -5.54
CA TYR A 205 -11.31 0.92 -5.96
C TYR A 205 -12.01 -0.01 -6.97
N GLY A 206 -13.28 0.28 -7.26
CA GLY A 206 -14.08 -0.48 -8.22
C GLY A 206 -14.68 -1.75 -7.61
N HIS A 207 -15.00 -1.73 -6.32
CA HIS A 207 -15.63 -2.84 -5.63
C HIS A 207 -17.00 -2.47 -5.04
N ILE A 208 -17.12 -2.15 -3.74
CA ILE A 208 -18.39 -1.84 -3.07
C ILE A 208 -18.46 -0.40 -2.54
N GLU A 209 -17.39 0.35 -2.74
CA GLU A 209 -17.31 1.75 -2.34
C GLU A 209 -18.17 2.64 -3.23
N THR A 210 -18.59 3.77 -2.68
CA THR A 210 -19.21 4.86 -3.43
C THR A 210 -18.14 5.82 -3.97
N ILE A 211 -18.52 6.66 -4.92
CA ILE A 211 -17.65 7.76 -5.40
C ILE A 211 -17.30 8.72 -4.25
N GLU A 212 -18.24 8.99 -3.37
CA GLU A 212 -18.00 9.82 -2.19
C GLU A 212 -16.91 9.23 -1.29
N GLU A 213 -16.95 7.93 -1.04
CA GLU A 213 -15.94 7.23 -0.24
C GLU A 213 -14.56 7.22 -0.91
N ARG A 214 -14.47 7.20 -2.26
CA ARG A 214 -13.20 7.42 -2.97
C ARG A 214 -12.65 8.83 -2.71
N VAL A 215 -13.50 9.86 -2.83
CA VAL A 215 -13.10 11.24 -2.59
C VAL A 215 -12.69 11.47 -1.14
N ASP A 216 -13.44 10.95 -0.17
CA ASP A 216 -13.12 11.04 1.25
C ASP A 216 -11.79 10.35 1.59
N HIS A 217 -11.49 9.21 0.96
CA HIS A 217 -10.21 8.53 1.09
C HIS A 217 -9.05 9.42 0.60
N LEU A 218 -9.19 10.06 -0.56
CA LEU A 218 -8.16 10.96 -1.09
C LEU A 218 -7.94 12.17 -0.18
N ILE A 219 -9.02 12.77 0.34
CA ILE A 219 -8.92 13.89 1.30
C ILE A 219 -8.23 13.45 2.59
N THR A 220 -8.56 12.26 3.10
CA THR A 220 -7.93 11.71 4.31
C THR A 220 -6.41 11.54 4.13
N LEU A 221 -5.97 11.00 3.00
CA LEU A 221 -4.54 10.86 2.70
C LEU A 221 -3.85 12.21 2.49
N ARG A 222 -4.52 13.15 1.82
CA ARG A 222 -4.02 14.50 1.63
C ARG A 222 -3.81 15.22 2.96
N ASN A 223 -4.75 15.10 3.89
CA ASN A 223 -4.64 15.67 5.23
C ASN A 223 -3.49 15.03 6.03
N LEU A 224 -3.30 13.71 5.95
CA LEU A 224 -2.14 13.04 6.55
C LEU A 224 -0.83 13.56 5.96
N GLN A 225 -0.78 13.78 4.65
CA GLN A 225 0.39 14.35 3.98
C GLN A 225 0.65 15.80 4.40
N ASP A 226 -0.38 16.62 4.55
CA ASP A 226 -0.25 18.00 5.07
C ASP A 226 0.33 17.99 6.49
N GLU A 227 -0.11 17.07 7.33
CA GLU A 227 0.35 16.92 8.70
C GLU A 227 1.82 16.45 8.78
N THR A 228 2.23 15.52 7.92
CA THR A 228 3.46 14.75 8.15
C THR A 228 4.51 14.85 7.05
N GLY A 229 4.12 15.14 5.81
CA GLY A 229 5.02 15.18 4.65
C GLY A 229 5.72 13.85 4.34
N GLY A 230 5.18 12.72 4.83
CA GLY A 230 5.85 11.42 4.79
C GLY A 230 5.47 10.50 3.65
N ILE A 231 4.37 10.77 2.93
CA ILE A 231 3.93 9.95 1.81
C ILE A 231 4.75 10.31 0.56
N GLN A 232 5.44 9.32 -0.02
CA GLN A 232 6.27 9.48 -1.21
C GLN A 232 5.48 9.28 -2.51
N THR A 233 4.59 8.29 -2.52
CA THR A 233 3.89 7.85 -3.73
C THR A 233 2.49 7.40 -3.38
N PHE A 234 1.54 7.75 -4.23
CA PHE A 234 0.18 7.22 -4.18
C PHE A 234 -0.09 6.32 -5.38
N ILE A 235 -0.74 5.18 -5.15
CA ILE A 235 -1.06 4.20 -6.19
C ILE A 235 -2.52 3.80 -6.08
N CYS A 236 -3.31 4.07 -7.12
CA CYS A 236 -4.68 3.57 -7.20
C CYS A 236 -4.73 2.26 -7.98
N PHE A 237 -5.32 1.23 -7.36
CA PHE A 237 -5.47 -0.11 -7.91
C PHE A 237 -6.93 -0.38 -8.25
N PRO A 238 -7.29 -0.65 -9.52
CA PRO A 238 -8.61 -1.18 -9.82
C PRO A 238 -8.75 -2.59 -9.25
N PHE A 239 -9.92 -2.90 -8.68
CA PHE A 239 -10.19 -4.25 -8.17
C PHE A 239 -10.16 -5.28 -9.30
N HIS A 240 -9.40 -6.35 -9.08
CA HIS A 240 -9.31 -7.47 -9.99
C HIS A 240 -10.08 -8.68 -9.43
N PRO A 241 -11.22 -9.09 -10.03
CA PRO A 241 -12.13 -10.06 -9.45
C PRO A 241 -11.64 -11.51 -9.47
N ALA A 242 -10.69 -11.86 -10.34
CA ALA A 242 -10.28 -13.25 -10.55
C ALA A 242 -9.73 -13.89 -9.25
N ASN A 243 -10.19 -15.08 -8.96
CA ASN A 243 -9.79 -15.91 -7.81
C ASN A 243 -10.06 -15.27 -6.44
N THR A 244 -11.00 -14.33 -6.36
CA THR A 244 -11.41 -13.69 -5.10
C THR A 244 -12.84 -14.08 -4.71
N LYS A 245 -13.15 -14.03 -3.42
CA LYS A 245 -14.52 -14.26 -2.94
C LYS A 245 -15.48 -13.16 -3.43
N LEU A 246 -15.00 -11.90 -3.38
CA LEU A 246 -15.76 -10.73 -3.83
C LEU A 246 -16.03 -10.75 -5.34
N GLY A 247 -15.13 -11.31 -6.14
CA GLY A 247 -15.28 -11.41 -7.61
C GLY A 247 -16.42 -12.29 -8.09
N LYS A 248 -17.09 -13.01 -7.18
CA LYS A 248 -18.33 -13.72 -7.50
C LYS A 248 -19.53 -12.78 -7.73
N THR A 249 -19.46 -11.57 -7.20
CA THR A 249 -20.55 -10.59 -7.20
C THR A 249 -20.16 -9.21 -7.74
N VAL A 250 -18.87 -8.92 -7.79
CA VAL A 250 -18.34 -7.63 -8.25
C VAL A 250 -17.49 -7.85 -9.50
N HIS A 251 -17.78 -7.06 -10.54
CA HIS A 251 -17.06 -7.12 -11.81
C HIS A 251 -15.93 -6.08 -11.85
N ARG A 252 -15.01 -6.28 -12.79
CA ARG A 252 -13.92 -5.35 -13.05
C ARG A 252 -14.46 -4.00 -13.53
N THR A 253 -13.80 -2.90 -13.13
CA THR A 253 -13.96 -1.57 -13.71
C THR A 253 -13.65 -1.58 -15.21
N ASN A 254 -14.11 -0.58 -15.93
CA ASN A 254 -13.75 -0.37 -17.34
C ASN A 254 -12.62 0.67 -17.44
N VAL A 255 -11.99 0.71 -18.61
CA VAL A 255 -10.86 1.62 -18.89
C VAL A 255 -11.22 3.09 -18.67
N TRP A 256 -12.47 3.48 -18.96
CA TRP A 256 -12.93 4.85 -18.75
C TRP A 256 -12.95 5.25 -17.28
N ASP A 257 -13.47 4.38 -16.40
CA ASP A 257 -13.47 4.60 -14.95
C ASP A 257 -12.03 4.60 -14.38
N ASP A 258 -11.18 3.70 -14.90
CA ASP A 258 -9.79 3.61 -14.47
C ASP A 258 -9.02 4.89 -14.81
N LEU A 259 -9.07 5.37 -16.07
CA LEU A 259 -8.40 6.60 -16.47
C LEU A 259 -8.94 7.83 -15.73
N LYS A 260 -10.26 7.91 -15.56
CA LYS A 260 -10.91 8.99 -14.80
C LYS A 260 -10.45 9.01 -13.36
N THR A 261 -10.45 7.85 -12.68
CA THR A 261 -10.02 7.72 -11.29
C THR A 261 -8.54 8.12 -11.13
N MET A 262 -7.65 7.64 -12.01
CA MET A 262 -6.23 8.02 -11.98
C MET A 262 -6.02 9.54 -12.14
N ALA A 263 -6.72 10.15 -13.10
CA ALA A 263 -6.63 11.59 -13.33
C ALA A 263 -7.15 12.41 -12.13
N ILE A 264 -8.28 12.01 -11.54
CA ILE A 264 -8.85 12.68 -10.37
C ILE A 264 -7.94 12.51 -9.15
N CYS A 265 -7.36 11.33 -8.93
CA CYS A 265 -6.37 11.12 -7.88
C CYS A 265 -5.21 12.11 -8.00
N ARG A 266 -4.66 12.32 -9.22
CA ARG A 266 -3.59 13.31 -9.44
C ARG A 266 -4.03 14.75 -9.14
N LEU A 267 -5.28 15.09 -9.46
CA LEU A 267 -5.82 16.42 -9.21
C LEU A 267 -6.09 16.67 -7.71
N MET A 268 -6.58 15.66 -6.99
CA MET A 268 -6.95 15.75 -5.57
C MET A 268 -5.74 15.68 -4.63
N LEU A 269 -4.67 14.98 -5.02
CA LEU A 269 -3.46 14.78 -4.22
C LEU A 269 -2.34 15.73 -4.65
N ASP A 270 -2.57 17.03 -4.48
CA ASP A 270 -1.68 18.13 -4.89
C ASP A 270 -0.34 18.17 -4.13
N ASN A 271 -0.30 17.56 -2.95
CA ASN A 271 0.83 17.53 -2.02
C ASN A 271 1.62 16.20 -2.03
N ILE A 272 1.25 15.23 -2.85
CA ILE A 272 1.99 13.97 -3.04
C ILE A 272 2.69 14.02 -4.40
N HIS A 273 4.01 13.80 -4.40
CA HIS A 273 4.84 13.98 -5.59
C HIS A 273 4.50 12.99 -6.72
N ASN A 274 4.40 11.70 -6.41
CA ASN A 274 4.15 10.63 -7.39
C ASN A 274 2.83 9.90 -7.10
#